data_94ffa32c408518211649f4bad2aa7996
#
_entry.id   94ffa32c408518211649f4bad2aa7996
#
_cell.length_a   1.000
_cell.length_b   1.000
_cell.length_c   1.000
_cell.angle_alpha   90.00
_cell.angle_beta   90.00
_cell.angle_gamma   90.00
#
_symmetry.space_group_name_H-M   'P 1'
#
loop_
_entity.id
_entity.type
_entity.pdbx_description
1 polymer ?
#
loop_
_entity_poly.entity_id
_entity_poly.type
_entity_poly.pdbx_seq_one_letter_code
_entity_poly.pdbx_strand_id
1 'polypeptide(L)'
;MKNKLLFPVIFAFIFAFIFSACSNFSGNEDAVEASLKPTSEEEDDDTPSSTPPGREYYELNGITFGNNTFVAVGDSGTVRYSSDNGSSWDNGTRGTTSNLNEIAYGDSTFVTVGRSAANLYSSDNGVSWDNGTWGLSDHFTGVAFGNNTFIGVSAGEYLTRSTDNGSSWSKKGQGVKVLKMAFGNSTFVGCGASGAITRSENNGLSWETGDLRASSNNTLNEITFGNNMFFSVGSSGKLIKSTDNGSMFDDVDSGQAVTRHLYSIVIGNNTFVGVGDRTVIVSTDNGSEFIEKQTTLSFNDVTFGNGVFVAVGDEEKIHTSTDGVTWTKVYGK
;
A
#
# COMPACT_ATOMS: atom_id res chain seq x y z
N MET A 1 -10.54 -76.59 -16.39
CA MET A 1 -9.13 -76.84 -16.18
C MET A 1 -8.49 -75.49 -15.97
N LYS A 2 -8.05 -75.23 -14.74
CA LYS A 2 -6.70 -74.92 -14.31
C LYS A 2 -6.11 -73.68 -15.02
N ASN A 3 -5.63 -72.64 -14.43
CA ASN A 3 -4.97 -72.36 -13.12
C ASN A 3 -4.92 -70.86 -12.96
N LYS A 4 -5.22 -70.36 -11.78
CA LYS A 4 -4.32 -69.94 -10.68
C LYS A 4 -3.43 -68.75 -10.97
N LEU A 5 -3.74 -67.71 -10.24
CA LEU A 5 -2.92 -66.99 -9.24
C LEU A 5 -1.69 -66.27 -9.76
N LEU A 6 -1.64 -64.97 -9.57
CA LEU A 6 -0.78 -64.37 -8.55
C LEU A 6 -1.10 -62.86 -8.39
N PHE A 7 -1.73 -62.52 -7.30
CA PHE A 7 -1.48 -61.31 -6.53
C PHE A 7 -0.44 -61.67 -5.46
N PRO A 8 0.24 -60.80 -4.76
CA PRO A 8 0.17 -59.38 -4.58
C PRO A 8 1.57 -58.70 -4.52
N VAL A 9 1.57 -57.49 -3.98
CA VAL A 9 2.74 -56.70 -3.50
C VAL A 9 3.13 -55.63 -4.50
N ILE A 10 2.55 -54.48 -4.36
CA ILE A 10 3.15 -53.13 -4.35
C ILE A 10 2.03 -52.16 -3.96
N PHE A 11 1.70 -52.13 -2.67
CA PHE A 11 0.92 -51.03 -2.07
C PHE A 11 1.45 -50.79 -0.65
N ALA A 12 2.68 -50.32 -0.54
CA ALA A 12 3.24 -49.93 0.75
C ALA A 12 4.46 -49.01 0.63
N PHE A 13 4.44 -48.02 -0.27
CA PHE A 13 5.53 -47.02 -0.27
C PHE A 13 5.09 -45.62 -0.80
N ILE A 14 3.85 -45.19 -0.64
CA ILE A 14 3.43 -43.84 -0.97
C ILE A 14 2.61 -43.22 0.18
N PHE A 15 3.01 -43.42 1.43
CA PHE A 15 2.36 -42.74 2.57
C PHE A 15 3.36 -42.23 3.63
N ALA A 16 4.61 -41.98 3.23
CA ALA A 16 5.63 -41.46 4.16
C ALA A 16 6.32 -40.17 3.72
N PHE A 17 5.78 -39.43 2.74
CA PHE A 17 6.36 -38.15 2.28
C PHE A 17 5.42 -36.98 2.28
N ILE A 18 4.27 -37.03 2.96
CA ILE A 18 3.31 -35.89 3.04
C ILE A 18 3.26 -35.23 4.44
N PHE A 19 4.06 -35.70 5.40
CA PHE A 19 4.04 -35.14 6.77
C PHE A 19 5.38 -34.50 7.22
N SER A 20 6.24 -34.06 6.28
CA SER A 20 7.47 -33.35 6.63
C SER A 20 7.65 -32.01 5.92
N ALA A 21 6.57 -31.40 5.43
CA ALA A 21 6.61 -30.08 4.81
C ALA A 21 5.65 -29.07 5.47
N CYS A 22 5.21 -29.35 6.69
CA CYS A 22 4.26 -28.46 7.40
C CYS A 22 4.79 -27.99 8.76
N SER A 23 6.10 -27.90 8.95
CA SER A 23 6.67 -27.42 10.22
C SER A 23 7.81 -26.39 10.07
N ASN A 24 7.89 -25.67 8.94
CA ASN A 24 8.77 -24.51 8.82
C ASN A 24 8.15 -23.40 7.98
N PHE A 25 6.93 -23.01 8.30
CA PHE A 25 6.40 -21.71 7.90
C PHE A 25 6.16 -20.88 9.16
N SER A 26 7.20 -20.76 9.97
CA SER A 26 7.29 -19.70 10.96
C SER A 26 7.77 -18.46 10.20
N GLY A 27 6.83 -17.60 9.86
CA GLY A 27 7.06 -16.18 9.71
C GLY A 27 8.11 -15.77 8.70
N ASN A 28 7.69 -15.49 7.51
CA ASN A 28 8.39 -14.51 6.70
C ASN A 28 7.69 -13.14 6.91
N GLU A 29 7.57 -12.70 8.15
CA GLU A 29 7.23 -11.31 8.47
C GLU A 29 8.25 -10.37 7.82
N ASP A 30 9.52 -10.77 7.80
CA ASP A 30 10.62 -10.05 7.15
C ASP A 30 10.47 -9.92 5.63
N ALA A 31 9.80 -10.86 4.95
CA ALA A 31 9.64 -10.78 3.50
C ALA A 31 8.58 -9.75 3.05
N VAL A 32 7.56 -9.52 3.87
CA VAL A 32 6.57 -8.47 3.62
C VAL A 32 7.18 -7.11 3.97
N GLU A 33 8.00 -7.06 5.02
CA GLU A 33 8.70 -5.86 5.45
C GLU A 33 9.80 -5.46 4.45
N ALA A 34 10.54 -6.42 3.90
CA ALA A 34 11.54 -6.20 2.85
C ALA A 34 10.93 -5.71 1.53
N SER A 35 9.64 -5.96 1.28
CA SER A 35 8.93 -5.41 0.13
C SER A 35 8.42 -3.98 0.36
N LEU A 36 8.33 -3.56 1.62
CA LEU A 36 7.95 -2.20 2.02
C LEU A 36 9.16 -1.29 2.28
N LYS A 37 10.39 -1.85 2.36
CA LYS A 37 11.64 -1.09 2.50
C LYS A 37 12.64 -1.51 1.45
N PRO A 38 13.32 -0.57 0.76
CA PRO A 38 14.53 -0.89 0.04
C PRO A 38 15.58 -1.36 1.05
N THR A 39 16.23 -2.48 0.79
CA THR A 39 17.49 -2.82 1.45
C THR A 39 18.55 -1.84 0.97
N SER A 40 18.75 -0.74 1.68
CA SER A 40 20.02 -0.04 1.62
C SER A 40 21.06 -0.98 2.21
N GLU A 41 22.08 -1.37 1.44
CA GLU A 41 23.31 -1.88 2.01
C GLU A 41 23.83 -0.76 2.93
N GLU A 42 23.73 -0.97 4.24
CA GLU A 42 24.33 -0.10 5.24
C GLU A 42 25.83 -0.22 5.06
N GLU A 43 26.47 0.79 4.45
CA GLU A 43 27.84 1.11 4.81
C GLU A 43 27.77 1.64 6.25
N ASP A 44 28.35 0.86 7.19
CA ASP A 44 28.59 1.27 8.57
C ASP A 44 29.47 2.54 8.58
N ASP A 45 28.83 3.71 8.50
CA ASP A 45 29.47 4.98 8.86
C ASP A 45 29.12 5.27 10.33
N ASP A 46 29.97 4.75 11.22
CA ASP A 46 30.00 5.03 12.66
C ASP A 46 30.42 6.48 12.96
N THR A 47 29.85 7.46 12.28
CA THR A 47 29.93 8.84 12.71
C THR A 47 28.71 9.16 13.59
N PRO A 48 28.91 9.59 14.86
CA PRO A 48 27.78 9.97 15.69
C PRO A 48 27.08 11.17 15.04
N SER A 49 25.86 10.93 14.55
CA SER A 49 24.95 11.96 14.06
C SER A 49 24.81 13.06 15.13
N SER A 50 25.33 14.24 14.85
CA SER A 50 25.18 15.44 15.69
C SER A 50 23.76 16.00 15.56
N THR A 51 22.75 15.21 15.95
CA THR A 51 21.38 15.70 16.09
C THR A 51 21.29 16.55 17.35
N PRO A 52 20.80 17.78 17.29
CA PRO A 52 20.53 18.56 18.49
C PRO A 52 19.54 17.79 19.38
N PRO A 53 19.72 17.75 20.70
CA PRO A 53 18.79 17.05 21.57
C PRO A 53 17.42 17.72 21.51
N GLY A 54 16.41 17.05 20.90
CA GLY A 54 15.04 17.50 21.01
C GLY A 54 14.06 17.17 19.88
N ARG A 55 14.44 16.66 18.72
CA ARG A 55 13.47 16.29 17.70
C ARG A 55 13.91 15.01 16.98
N GLU A 56 13.27 13.90 17.33
CA GLU A 56 13.34 12.69 16.49
C GLU A 56 12.43 12.90 15.29
N TYR A 57 12.95 12.70 14.08
CA TYR A 57 12.18 12.66 12.84
C TYR A 57 11.92 11.21 12.49
N TYR A 58 10.69 10.92 12.12
CA TYR A 58 10.22 9.56 11.79
C TYR A 58 9.92 9.45 10.30
N GLU A 59 9.91 8.24 9.77
CA GLU A 59 9.40 8.00 8.42
C GLU A 59 7.91 8.31 8.34
N LEU A 60 7.48 8.96 7.25
CA LEU A 60 6.07 9.06 6.88
C LEU A 60 5.78 8.00 5.81
N ASN A 61 4.84 7.13 6.10
CA ASN A 61 4.56 5.93 5.31
C ASN A 61 3.32 6.07 4.42
N GLY A 62 2.35 6.87 4.82
CA GLY A 62 1.09 7.06 4.12
C GLY A 62 0.60 8.50 4.18
N ILE A 63 -0.08 8.94 3.12
CA ILE A 63 -0.71 10.27 3.05
C ILE A 63 -2.02 10.21 2.27
N THR A 64 -3.03 10.93 2.75
CA THR A 64 -4.29 11.09 2.02
C THR A 64 -4.81 12.52 2.11
N PHE A 65 -5.76 12.84 1.23
CA PHE A 65 -6.47 14.11 1.22
C PHE A 65 -7.98 13.90 1.41
N GLY A 66 -8.57 14.67 2.29
CA GLY A 66 -10.01 14.68 2.50
C GLY A 66 -10.45 15.92 3.28
N ASN A 67 -11.66 16.37 3.07
CA ASN A 67 -12.24 17.55 3.74
C ASN A 67 -11.28 18.76 3.77
N ASN A 68 -10.66 19.09 2.62
CA ASN A 68 -9.68 20.17 2.47
C ASN A 68 -8.42 20.03 3.36
N THR A 69 -8.13 18.84 3.87
CA THR A 69 -6.99 18.58 4.76
C THR A 69 -6.15 17.45 4.20
N PHE A 70 -4.84 17.65 4.15
CA PHE A 70 -3.88 16.58 3.98
C PHE A 70 -3.54 15.98 5.33
N VAL A 71 -3.51 14.66 5.43
CA VAL A 71 -3.09 13.96 6.65
C VAL A 71 -2.06 12.90 6.27
N ALA A 72 -0.88 12.98 6.89
CA ALA A 72 0.22 12.05 6.74
C ALA A 72 0.47 11.27 8.04
N VAL A 73 0.77 10.00 7.91
CA VAL A 73 1.00 9.09 9.05
C VAL A 73 2.31 8.32 8.87
N GLY A 74 2.89 7.86 9.98
CA GLY A 74 4.17 7.20 9.90
C GLY A 74 4.61 6.48 11.17
N ASP A 75 5.91 6.30 11.29
CA ASP A 75 6.55 5.55 12.36
C ASP A 75 6.26 6.13 13.74
N SER A 76 6.24 5.25 14.73
CA SER A 76 5.97 5.59 16.15
C SER A 76 4.66 6.37 16.36
N GLY A 77 3.63 6.10 15.53
CA GLY A 77 2.33 6.76 15.61
C GLY A 77 2.37 8.23 15.20
N THR A 78 3.36 8.63 14.38
CA THR A 78 3.48 10.01 13.89
C THR A 78 2.29 10.38 13.03
N VAL A 79 1.71 11.56 13.28
CA VAL A 79 0.66 12.17 12.48
C VAL A 79 1.02 13.63 12.20
N ARG A 80 0.84 14.03 10.93
CA ARG A 80 0.96 15.40 10.46
C ARG A 80 -0.27 15.76 9.66
N TYR A 81 -0.80 16.99 9.83
CA TYR A 81 -1.92 17.46 9.04
C TYR A 81 -1.70 18.90 8.54
N SER A 82 -2.29 19.21 7.40
CA SER A 82 -2.24 20.52 6.77
C SER A 82 -3.62 20.90 6.26
N SER A 83 -4.12 22.07 6.65
CA SER A 83 -5.37 22.65 6.18
C SER A 83 -5.16 23.82 5.21
N ASP A 84 -3.93 24.10 4.78
CA ASP A 84 -3.53 25.20 3.92
C ASP A 84 -2.85 24.73 2.61
N ASN A 85 -3.36 23.64 2.04
CA ASN A 85 -2.85 23.03 0.81
C ASN A 85 -1.41 22.55 0.90
N GLY A 86 -1.00 22.03 2.05
CA GLY A 86 0.35 21.50 2.24
C GLY A 86 1.43 22.55 2.47
N SER A 87 1.07 23.83 2.62
CA SER A 87 2.04 24.91 2.82
C SER A 87 2.66 24.90 4.22
N SER A 88 1.89 24.53 5.23
CA SER A 88 2.37 24.30 6.59
C SER A 88 1.76 23.03 7.21
N TRP A 89 2.43 22.48 8.22
CA TRP A 89 2.07 21.21 8.81
C TRP A 89 2.11 21.26 10.34
N ASP A 90 1.02 20.81 10.94
CA ASP A 90 0.84 20.69 12.38
C ASP A 90 0.94 19.22 12.83
N ASN A 91 1.16 19.04 14.15
CA ASN A 91 1.17 17.72 14.76
C ASN A 91 -0.25 17.30 15.15
N GLY A 92 -0.70 16.16 14.65
CA GLY A 92 -1.85 15.47 15.25
C GLY A 92 -1.48 14.79 16.57
N THR A 93 -2.48 14.49 17.40
CA THR A 93 -2.24 13.71 18.60
C THR A 93 -1.88 12.28 18.23
N ARG A 94 -0.89 11.69 18.92
CA ARG A 94 -0.54 10.29 18.74
C ARG A 94 -1.56 9.42 19.48
N GLY A 95 -2.33 8.62 18.74
CA GLY A 95 -3.24 7.63 19.32
C GLY A 95 -2.54 6.31 19.66
N THR A 96 -1.31 6.11 19.18
CA THR A 96 -0.50 4.91 19.38
C THR A 96 0.99 5.22 19.30
N THR A 97 1.83 4.27 19.72
CA THR A 97 3.28 4.26 19.48
C THR A 97 3.68 3.26 18.40
N SER A 98 2.74 2.54 17.82
CA SER A 98 2.98 1.61 16.70
C SER A 98 3.14 2.38 15.40
N ASN A 99 3.90 1.81 14.46
CA ASN A 99 4.02 2.38 13.12
C ASN A 99 2.67 2.33 12.41
N LEU A 100 2.31 3.45 11.80
CA LEU A 100 1.15 3.59 10.92
C LEU A 100 1.62 3.45 9.47
N ASN A 101 0.99 2.56 8.71
CA ASN A 101 1.46 2.15 7.39
C ASN A 101 0.65 2.76 6.25
N GLU A 102 -0.64 3.07 6.52
CA GLU A 102 -1.56 3.57 5.49
C GLU A 102 -2.68 4.37 6.10
N ILE A 103 -3.25 5.27 5.29
CA ILE A 103 -4.38 6.13 5.68
C ILE A 103 -5.35 6.31 4.52
N ALA A 104 -6.64 6.26 4.80
CA ALA A 104 -7.71 6.56 3.85
C ALA A 104 -8.70 7.56 4.44
N TYR A 105 -9.38 8.29 3.56
CA TYR A 105 -10.46 9.21 3.93
C TYR A 105 -11.76 8.78 3.28
N GLY A 106 -12.83 8.81 4.02
CA GLY A 106 -14.17 8.59 3.52
C GLY A 106 -15.23 8.84 4.59
N ASP A 107 -16.42 9.18 4.18
CA ASP A 107 -17.55 9.48 5.06
C ASP A 107 -17.17 10.43 6.22
N SER A 108 -16.49 11.52 5.87
CA SER A 108 -15.99 12.55 6.80
C SER A 108 -15.03 12.05 7.88
N THR A 109 -14.41 10.88 7.69
CA THR A 109 -13.53 10.23 8.66
C THR A 109 -12.21 9.84 8.00
N PHE A 110 -11.09 10.14 8.66
CA PHE A 110 -9.79 9.57 8.35
C PHE A 110 -9.63 8.27 9.14
N VAL A 111 -9.16 7.22 8.47
CA VAL A 111 -8.86 5.93 9.09
C VAL A 111 -7.44 5.55 8.74
N THR A 112 -6.61 5.25 9.75
CA THR A 112 -5.24 4.79 9.57
C THR A 112 -5.04 3.42 10.20
N VAL A 113 -4.17 2.64 9.59
CA VAL A 113 -3.87 1.27 10.00
C VAL A 113 -2.37 1.04 10.04
N GLY A 114 -1.91 0.06 10.84
CA GLY A 114 -0.49 -0.16 10.97
C GLY A 114 -0.09 -1.45 11.68
N ARG A 115 1.12 -1.43 12.25
CA ARG A 115 1.69 -2.57 12.98
C ARG A 115 0.96 -2.80 14.31
N SER A 116 1.10 -4.03 14.83
CA SER A 116 0.52 -4.44 16.12
C SER A 116 -0.97 -4.14 16.21
N ALA A 117 -1.69 -4.36 15.11
CA ALA A 117 -3.11 -4.08 14.97
C ALA A 117 -3.50 -2.60 15.22
N ALA A 118 -2.58 -1.67 15.01
CA ALA A 118 -2.91 -0.25 15.09
C ALA A 118 -4.04 0.07 14.11
N ASN A 119 -5.10 0.66 14.63
CA ASN A 119 -6.26 1.10 13.88
C ASN A 119 -6.84 2.32 14.61
N LEU A 120 -6.74 3.45 13.96
CA LEU A 120 -7.20 4.71 14.51
C LEU A 120 -8.16 5.37 13.52
N TYR A 121 -9.13 6.11 14.03
CA TYR A 121 -10.01 6.92 13.21
C TYR A 121 -10.14 8.33 13.79
N SER A 122 -10.30 9.32 12.91
CA SER A 122 -10.40 10.73 13.25
C SER A 122 -11.57 11.35 12.50
N SER A 123 -12.44 12.06 13.20
CA SER A 123 -13.56 12.83 12.65
C SER A 123 -13.32 14.36 12.70
N ASP A 124 -12.12 14.77 13.12
CA ASP A 124 -11.73 16.18 13.30
C ASP A 124 -10.53 16.58 12.43
N ASN A 125 -10.44 16.02 11.23
CA ASN A 125 -9.40 16.30 10.23
C ASN A 125 -7.98 15.92 10.67
N GLY A 126 -7.83 14.82 11.42
CA GLY A 126 -6.52 14.30 11.81
C GLY A 126 -5.92 14.97 13.05
N VAL A 127 -6.67 15.85 13.73
CA VAL A 127 -6.20 16.52 14.95
C VAL A 127 -6.15 15.56 16.13
N SER A 128 -7.22 14.78 16.34
CA SER A 128 -7.28 13.75 17.37
C SER A 128 -7.77 12.41 16.81
N TRP A 129 -7.42 11.33 17.51
CA TRP A 129 -7.63 9.97 17.05
C TRP A 129 -8.17 9.06 18.14
N ASP A 130 -9.21 8.31 17.78
CA ASP A 130 -9.78 7.25 18.59
C ASP A 130 -9.30 5.87 18.12
N ASN A 131 -9.28 4.89 19.02
CA ASN A 131 -8.90 3.52 18.68
C ASN A 131 -10.11 2.74 18.18
N GLY A 132 -9.98 2.15 17.01
CA GLY A 132 -10.95 1.18 16.52
C GLY A 132 -10.70 -0.22 17.10
N THR A 133 -11.68 -1.10 16.95
CA THR A 133 -11.64 -2.48 17.44
C THR A 133 -11.55 -3.47 16.28
N TRP A 134 -10.46 -4.25 16.21
CA TRP A 134 -10.24 -5.24 15.16
C TRP A 134 -10.67 -6.66 15.51
N GLY A 135 -10.51 -7.06 16.73
CA GLY A 135 -10.57 -8.46 17.14
C GLY A 135 -9.45 -9.34 16.54
N LEU A 136 -8.43 -8.75 15.95
CA LEU A 136 -7.24 -9.38 15.35
C LEU A 136 -5.99 -8.72 15.90
N SER A 137 -4.88 -9.46 15.99
CA SER A 137 -3.57 -8.96 16.47
C SER A 137 -2.54 -8.83 15.35
N ASP A 138 -2.99 -8.67 14.12
CA ASP A 138 -2.15 -8.71 12.93
C ASP A 138 -1.60 -7.32 12.53
N HIS A 139 -0.60 -7.30 11.63
CA HIS A 139 -0.10 -6.08 11.02
C HIS A 139 -0.94 -5.75 9.79
N PHE A 140 -1.33 -4.48 9.65
CA PHE A 140 -2.08 -3.99 8.51
C PHE A 140 -1.19 -3.15 7.60
N THR A 141 -1.26 -3.40 6.30
CA THR A 141 -0.43 -2.80 5.26
C THR A 141 -1.17 -1.79 4.42
N GLY A 142 -2.51 -1.90 4.35
CA GLY A 142 -3.33 -1.04 3.51
C GLY A 142 -4.73 -0.82 4.07
N VAL A 143 -5.32 0.31 3.70
CA VAL A 143 -6.73 0.63 3.94
C VAL A 143 -7.28 1.43 2.75
N ALA A 144 -8.48 1.11 2.30
CA ALA A 144 -9.18 1.85 1.26
C ALA A 144 -10.63 2.10 1.64
N PHE A 145 -11.19 3.19 1.12
CA PHE A 145 -12.60 3.54 1.31
C PHE A 145 -13.35 3.55 -0.03
N GLY A 146 -14.56 3.04 -0.01
CA GLY A 146 -15.49 3.14 -1.12
C GLY A 146 -16.88 2.66 -0.71
N ASN A 147 -17.90 3.30 -1.27
CA ASN A 147 -19.29 2.92 -1.07
C ASN A 147 -19.65 2.71 0.42
N ASN A 148 -19.33 3.73 1.25
CA ASN A 148 -19.54 3.76 2.71
C ASN A 148 -18.91 2.57 3.45
N THR A 149 -17.78 2.07 2.96
CA THR A 149 -17.09 0.92 3.52
C THR A 149 -15.60 1.14 3.52
N PHE A 150 -14.94 0.87 4.64
CA PHE A 150 -13.49 0.73 4.70
C PHE A 150 -13.10 -0.74 4.57
N ILE A 151 -12.09 -1.02 3.77
CA ILE A 151 -11.45 -2.33 3.64
C ILE A 151 -10.02 -2.22 4.14
N GLY A 152 -9.67 -3.01 5.16
CA GLY A 152 -8.31 -3.14 5.67
C GLY A 152 -7.63 -4.38 5.11
N VAL A 153 -6.36 -4.24 4.78
CA VAL A 153 -5.48 -5.29 4.24
C VAL A 153 -4.45 -5.67 5.28
N SER A 154 -4.33 -6.95 5.59
CA SER A 154 -3.42 -7.48 6.61
C SER A 154 -2.26 -8.24 5.98
N ALA A 155 -1.07 -8.13 6.56
CA ALA A 155 0.11 -8.93 6.22
C ALA A 155 -0.12 -10.45 6.41
N GLY A 156 -1.03 -10.84 7.31
CA GLY A 156 -1.47 -12.23 7.51
C GLY A 156 -2.44 -12.76 6.46
N GLU A 157 -2.49 -12.12 5.29
CA GLU A 157 -3.37 -12.51 4.17
C GLU A 157 -4.87 -12.44 4.50
N TYR A 158 -5.27 -11.50 5.36
CA TYR A 158 -6.67 -11.27 5.69
C TYR A 158 -7.17 -9.94 5.11
N LEU A 159 -8.45 -9.95 4.73
CA LEU A 159 -9.18 -8.73 4.42
C LEU A 159 -10.25 -8.50 5.49
N THR A 160 -10.35 -7.26 5.93
CA THR A 160 -11.29 -6.83 6.95
C THR A 160 -12.18 -5.73 6.43
N ARG A 161 -13.36 -5.60 7.00
CA ARG A 161 -14.39 -4.66 6.56
C ARG A 161 -14.98 -3.92 7.74
N SER A 162 -15.07 -2.59 7.61
CA SER A 162 -15.79 -1.70 8.51
C SER A 162 -16.88 -0.93 7.75
N THR A 163 -18.03 -0.74 8.38
CA THR A 163 -19.16 0.08 7.90
C THR A 163 -19.59 1.11 8.91
N ASP A 164 -18.78 1.36 9.90
CA ASP A 164 -18.97 2.30 11.00
C ASP A 164 -17.74 3.21 11.17
N ASN A 165 -17.21 3.67 10.03
CA ASN A 165 -16.14 4.65 9.96
C ASN A 165 -14.86 4.23 10.69
N GLY A 166 -14.49 2.95 10.63
CA GLY A 166 -13.27 2.43 11.24
C GLY A 166 -13.40 2.07 12.71
N SER A 167 -14.57 2.30 13.34
CA SER A 167 -14.78 2.02 14.75
C SER A 167 -14.75 0.52 15.06
N SER A 168 -15.37 -0.32 14.21
CA SER A 168 -15.28 -1.76 14.34
C SER A 168 -15.08 -2.46 13.00
N TRP A 169 -14.45 -3.64 13.03
CA TRP A 169 -14.06 -4.36 11.84
C TRP A 169 -14.43 -5.84 11.92
N SER A 170 -14.72 -6.43 10.77
CA SER A 170 -15.01 -7.84 10.63
C SER A 170 -14.16 -8.47 9.53
N LYS A 171 -13.58 -9.65 9.82
CA LYS A 171 -12.80 -10.42 8.83
C LYS A 171 -13.72 -10.91 7.69
N LYS A 172 -13.31 -10.72 6.43
CA LYS A 172 -14.11 -11.05 5.24
C LYS A 172 -13.38 -11.89 4.19
N GLY A 173 -12.06 -11.95 4.22
CA GLY A 173 -11.27 -12.72 3.26
C GLY A 173 -10.08 -13.39 3.95
N GLN A 174 -9.53 -14.43 3.32
CA GLN A 174 -8.32 -15.12 3.78
C GLN A 174 -7.58 -15.72 2.59
N GLY A 175 -6.24 -15.80 2.71
CA GLY A 175 -5.38 -16.36 1.68
C GLY A 175 -5.13 -15.42 0.50
N VAL A 176 -5.26 -14.11 0.71
CA VAL A 176 -5.11 -13.08 -0.33
C VAL A 176 -3.82 -12.32 -0.11
N LYS A 177 -2.85 -12.51 -1.01
CA LYS A 177 -1.49 -11.91 -0.91
C LYS A 177 -1.41 -10.47 -1.38
N VAL A 178 -2.41 -9.65 -1.06
CA VAL A 178 -2.42 -8.24 -1.42
C VAL A 178 -1.85 -7.38 -0.29
N LEU A 179 -1.30 -6.22 -0.65
CA LEU A 179 -0.67 -5.26 0.25
C LEU A 179 -1.47 -3.96 0.30
N LYS A 180 -2.02 -3.55 -0.82
CA LYS A 180 -2.73 -2.28 -1.01
C LYS A 180 -4.03 -2.49 -1.75
N MET A 181 -4.90 -1.49 -1.68
CA MET A 181 -6.25 -1.57 -2.25
C MET A 181 -6.74 -0.21 -2.72
N ALA A 182 -7.45 -0.19 -3.85
CA ALA A 182 -8.17 0.98 -4.34
C ALA A 182 -9.65 0.65 -4.58
N PHE A 183 -10.47 1.70 -4.65
CA PHE A 183 -11.88 1.62 -5.00
C PHE A 183 -12.20 2.49 -6.21
N GLY A 184 -12.93 1.94 -7.16
CA GLY A 184 -13.42 2.64 -8.33
C GLY A 184 -14.51 1.84 -9.04
N ASN A 185 -15.42 2.50 -9.74
CA ASN A 185 -16.52 1.87 -10.47
C ASN A 185 -17.27 0.80 -9.63
N SER A 186 -17.57 1.12 -8.37
CA SER A 186 -18.22 0.22 -7.42
C SER A 186 -17.45 -1.08 -7.11
N THR A 187 -16.16 -1.15 -7.44
CA THR A 187 -15.30 -2.32 -7.26
C THR A 187 -14.11 -1.97 -6.37
N PHE A 188 -13.85 -2.80 -5.37
CA PHE A 188 -12.56 -2.80 -4.67
C PHE A 188 -11.59 -3.69 -5.43
N VAL A 189 -10.36 -3.20 -5.64
CA VAL A 189 -9.28 -3.99 -6.27
C VAL A 189 -8.03 -3.86 -5.41
N GLY A 190 -7.44 -5.00 -5.05
CA GLY A 190 -6.20 -5.08 -4.29
C GLY A 190 -5.05 -5.63 -5.13
N CYS A 191 -3.84 -5.17 -4.81
CA CYS A 191 -2.60 -5.62 -5.44
C CYS A 191 -1.55 -6.00 -4.38
N GLY A 192 -0.57 -6.84 -4.74
CA GLY A 192 0.43 -7.24 -3.74
C GLY A 192 1.56 -8.13 -4.22
N ALA A 193 2.02 -8.98 -3.31
CA ALA A 193 3.19 -9.83 -3.50
C ALA A 193 3.04 -10.78 -4.71
N SER A 194 4.14 -10.94 -5.45
CA SER A 194 4.19 -11.83 -6.63
C SER A 194 3.12 -11.53 -7.68
N GLY A 195 2.72 -10.27 -7.82
CA GLY A 195 1.70 -9.86 -8.77
C GLY A 195 0.26 -10.24 -8.36
N ALA A 196 0.02 -10.52 -7.08
CA ALA A 196 -1.32 -10.88 -6.62
C ALA A 196 -2.32 -9.77 -6.91
N ILE A 197 -3.48 -10.14 -7.45
CA ILE A 197 -4.63 -9.27 -7.69
C ILE A 197 -5.86 -9.92 -7.07
N THR A 198 -6.67 -9.12 -6.40
CA THR A 198 -8.00 -9.53 -5.94
C THR A 198 -9.02 -8.42 -6.18
N ARG A 199 -10.29 -8.79 -6.32
CA ARG A 199 -11.35 -7.82 -6.56
C ARG A 199 -12.64 -8.19 -5.83
N SER A 200 -13.47 -7.20 -5.54
CA SER A 200 -14.80 -7.37 -4.96
C SER A 200 -15.78 -6.36 -5.57
N GLU A 201 -16.86 -6.85 -6.15
CA GLU A 201 -17.98 -6.05 -6.70
C GLU A 201 -19.15 -5.93 -5.71
N ASN A 202 -19.05 -6.52 -4.53
CA ASN A 202 -20.11 -6.56 -3.53
C ASN A 202 -19.68 -5.95 -2.19
N ASN A 203 -18.92 -4.89 -2.26
CA ASN A 203 -18.52 -4.10 -1.08
C ASN A 203 -17.67 -4.88 -0.07
N GLY A 204 -16.77 -5.73 -0.54
CA GLY A 204 -15.87 -6.50 0.30
C GLY A 204 -16.52 -7.69 1.02
N LEU A 205 -17.72 -8.11 0.61
CA LEU A 205 -18.38 -9.27 1.20
C LEU A 205 -17.80 -10.60 0.69
N SER A 206 -17.40 -10.64 -0.58
CA SER A 206 -16.65 -11.75 -1.17
C SER A 206 -15.60 -11.22 -2.15
N TRP A 207 -14.59 -12.05 -2.42
CA TRP A 207 -13.41 -11.69 -3.18
C TRP A 207 -13.12 -12.72 -4.25
N GLU A 208 -12.69 -12.23 -5.41
CA GLU A 208 -12.28 -13.02 -6.56
C GLU A 208 -10.83 -12.69 -6.91
N THR A 209 -10.10 -13.65 -7.45
CA THR A 209 -8.76 -13.42 -7.99
C THR A 209 -8.88 -12.74 -9.34
N GLY A 210 -8.19 -11.61 -9.53
CA GLY A 210 -8.02 -10.98 -10.82
C GLY A 210 -6.98 -11.72 -11.66
N ASP A 211 -7.04 -11.58 -12.97
CA ASP A 211 -6.08 -12.16 -13.90
C ASP A 211 -4.96 -11.17 -14.21
N LEU A 212 -3.71 -11.59 -13.97
CA LEU A 212 -2.53 -10.84 -14.37
C LEU A 212 -1.96 -11.44 -15.65
N ARG A 213 -2.24 -10.81 -16.79
CA ARG A 213 -1.63 -11.18 -18.08
C ARG A 213 -0.19 -10.72 -18.20
N ALA A 214 0.23 -9.84 -17.30
CA ALA A 214 1.58 -9.34 -17.25
C ALA A 214 2.58 -10.44 -16.85
N SER A 215 3.72 -10.46 -17.51
CA SER A 215 4.69 -11.57 -17.44
C SER A 215 5.66 -11.48 -16.26
N SER A 216 5.27 -11.03 -15.07
CA SER A 216 6.23 -10.93 -13.96
C SER A 216 5.63 -11.25 -12.60
N ASN A 217 6.47 -11.87 -11.74
CA ASN A 217 6.19 -12.10 -10.33
C ASN A 217 6.63 -10.91 -9.44
N ASN A 218 6.67 -9.68 -10.00
CA ASN A 218 7.08 -8.51 -9.22
C ASN A 218 6.02 -8.18 -8.17
N THR A 219 6.48 -7.71 -7.03
CA THR A 219 5.57 -7.15 -6.03
C THR A 219 4.95 -5.87 -6.57
N LEU A 220 3.64 -5.77 -6.46
CA LEU A 220 2.86 -4.56 -6.72
C LEU A 220 2.71 -3.82 -5.39
N ASN A 221 3.24 -2.60 -5.33
CA ASN A 221 3.36 -1.85 -4.09
C ASN A 221 2.17 -0.92 -3.85
N GLU A 222 1.52 -0.44 -4.92
CA GLU A 222 0.38 0.45 -4.81
C GLU A 222 -0.57 0.28 -5.99
N ILE A 223 -1.83 0.60 -5.77
CA ILE A 223 -2.88 0.63 -6.78
C ILE A 223 -3.76 1.87 -6.61
N THR A 224 -4.06 2.54 -7.70
CA THR A 224 -4.98 3.69 -7.75
C THR A 224 -6.07 3.50 -8.78
N PHE A 225 -7.16 4.25 -8.63
CA PHE A 225 -8.23 4.32 -9.62
C PHE A 225 -8.40 5.76 -10.12
N GLY A 226 -8.42 5.93 -11.41
CA GLY A 226 -8.70 7.21 -12.03
C GLY A 226 -8.93 7.06 -13.54
N ASN A 227 -9.61 8.03 -14.13
CA ASN A 227 -9.97 8.01 -15.56
C ASN A 227 -10.59 6.67 -16.02
N ASN A 228 -11.42 6.08 -15.15
CA ASN A 228 -12.11 4.81 -15.39
C ASN A 228 -11.19 3.59 -15.53
N MET A 229 -9.98 3.64 -14.96
CA MET A 229 -8.99 2.57 -15.00
C MET A 229 -8.36 2.36 -13.62
N PHE A 230 -7.96 1.13 -13.33
CA PHE A 230 -7.03 0.84 -12.24
C PHE A 230 -5.61 0.83 -12.77
N PHE A 231 -4.71 1.49 -12.05
CA PHE A 231 -3.27 1.47 -12.28
C PHE A 231 -2.55 0.94 -11.06
N SER A 232 -1.57 0.07 -11.26
CA SER A 232 -0.72 -0.41 -10.18
C SER A 232 0.76 -0.28 -10.54
N VAL A 233 1.55 0.04 -9.55
CA VAL A 233 3.00 0.19 -9.64
C VAL A 233 3.71 -0.76 -8.69
N GLY A 234 4.98 -1.06 -8.97
CA GLY A 234 5.68 -2.03 -8.15
C GLY A 234 7.18 -2.05 -8.30
N SER A 235 7.74 -3.14 -7.82
CA SER A 235 9.18 -3.38 -7.81
C SER A 235 9.76 -3.39 -9.22
N SER A 236 11.00 -2.89 -9.36
CA SER A 236 11.74 -2.83 -10.63
C SER A 236 10.98 -2.10 -11.75
N GLY A 237 10.27 -1.03 -11.39
CA GLY A 237 9.55 -0.19 -12.33
C GLY A 237 8.31 -0.85 -12.95
N LYS A 238 7.75 -1.87 -12.31
CA LYS A 238 6.55 -2.53 -12.81
C LYS A 238 5.38 -1.55 -12.86
N LEU A 239 4.72 -1.53 -14.01
CA LEU A 239 3.51 -0.74 -14.30
C LEU A 239 2.49 -1.64 -14.97
N ILE A 240 1.29 -1.71 -14.45
CA ILE A 240 0.16 -2.44 -15.02
C ILE A 240 -1.12 -1.63 -14.95
N LYS A 241 -2.04 -1.88 -15.86
CA LYS A 241 -3.36 -1.23 -15.86
C LYS A 241 -4.49 -2.19 -16.21
N SER A 242 -5.67 -1.87 -15.71
CA SER A 242 -6.92 -2.55 -16.02
C SER A 242 -7.98 -1.54 -16.47
N THR A 243 -8.66 -1.85 -17.56
CA THR A 243 -9.80 -1.08 -18.10
C THR A 243 -11.14 -1.80 -17.95
N ASP A 244 -11.14 -2.94 -17.25
CA ASP A 244 -12.29 -3.82 -17.04
C ASP A 244 -12.61 -4.09 -15.57
N ASN A 245 -12.50 -3.03 -14.74
CA ASN A 245 -12.75 -3.05 -13.31
C ASN A 245 -11.89 -4.05 -12.52
N GLY A 246 -10.61 -4.17 -12.88
CA GLY A 246 -9.67 -5.02 -12.18
C GLY A 246 -9.83 -6.51 -12.45
N SER A 247 -10.60 -6.89 -13.47
CA SER A 247 -10.73 -8.29 -13.89
C SER A 247 -9.46 -8.81 -14.55
N MET A 248 -8.86 -7.99 -15.42
CA MET A 248 -7.59 -8.30 -16.09
C MET A 248 -6.65 -7.09 -16.05
N PHE A 249 -5.37 -7.38 -15.88
CA PHE A 249 -4.31 -6.37 -15.93
C PHE A 249 -3.30 -6.68 -17.02
N ASP A 250 -3.01 -5.67 -17.82
CA ASP A 250 -1.99 -5.71 -18.88
C ASP A 250 -0.78 -4.85 -18.47
N ASP A 251 0.39 -5.20 -19.01
CA ASP A 251 1.59 -4.36 -18.88
C ASP A 251 1.36 -2.99 -19.54
N VAL A 252 1.87 -1.94 -18.88
CA VAL A 252 1.97 -0.63 -19.51
C VAL A 252 3.33 -0.53 -20.17
N ASP A 253 3.33 -0.31 -21.49
CA ASP A 253 4.53 0.10 -22.19
C ASP A 253 4.81 1.57 -21.85
N SER A 254 5.75 1.80 -20.95
CA SER A 254 6.07 3.16 -20.51
C SER A 254 6.85 3.98 -21.54
N GLY A 255 7.15 3.41 -22.72
CA GLY A 255 7.98 4.07 -23.75
C GLY A 255 9.44 4.27 -23.34
N GLN A 256 9.75 4.17 -22.05
CA GLN A 256 11.08 4.21 -21.44
C GLN A 256 11.20 3.14 -20.36
N ALA A 257 12.37 2.54 -20.21
CA ALA A 257 12.58 1.55 -19.15
C ALA A 257 12.60 2.24 -17.77
N VAL A 258 11.50 2.17 -17.04
CA VAL A 258 11.50 2.46 -15.60
C VAL A 258 12.10 1.26 -14.89
N THR A 259 13.20 1.44 -14.19
CA THR A 259 13.95 0.32 -13.57
C THR A 259 13.96 0.38 -12.04
N ARG A 260 13.57 1.52 -11.46
CA ARG A 260 13.57 1.74 -10.02
C ARG A 260 12.28 1.27 -9.39
N HIS A 261 12.34 0.96 -8.09
CA HIS A 261 11.15 0.64 -7.34
C HIS A 261 10.20 1.84 -7.28
N LEU A 262 8.94 1.60 -7.60
CA LEU A 262 7.84 2.56 -7.41
C LEU A 262 7.03 2.11 -6.19
N TYR A 263 6.77 3.04 -5.27
CA TYR A 263 6.10 2.76 -4.01
C TYR A 263 4.66 3.22 -4.01
N SER A 264 4.37 4.34 -4.66
CA SER A 264 3.01 4.89 -4.73
C SER A 264 2.71 5.50 -6.09
N ILE A 265 1.42 5.60 -6.42
CA ILE A 265 0.91 6.27 -7.62
C ILE A 265 -0.44 6.91 -7.34
N VAL A 266 -0.63 8.13 -7.83
CA VAL A 266 -1.89 8.87 -7.73
C VAL A 266 -2.25 9.51 -9.05
N ILE A 267 -3.54 9.80 -9.25
CA ILE A 267 -4.00 10.63 -10.36
C ILE A 267 -4.58 11.94 -9.82
N GLY A 268 -4.20 13.06 -10.44
CA GLY A 268 -4.74 14.40 -10.19
C GLY A 268 -4.66 15.26 -11.44
N ASN A 269 -5.69 16.06 -11.73
CA ASN A 269 -5.75 16.92 -12.92
C ASN A 269 -5.38 16.18 -14.23
N ASN A 270 -5.90 14.97 -14.46
CA ASN A 270 -5.55 14.09 -15.58
C ASN A 270 -4.07 13.70 -15.68
N THR A 271 -3.28 13.93 -14.64
CA THR A 271 -1.87 13.58 -14.58
C THR A 271 -1.70 12.43 -13.61
N PHE A 272 -1.06 11.34 -14.07
CA PHE A 272 -0.57 10.28 -13.18
C PHE A 272 0.80 10.66 -12.67
N VAL A 273 0.99 10.54 -11.37
CA VAL A 273 2.27 10.77 -10.71
C VAL A 273 2.58 9.55 -9.87
N GLY A 274 3.66 8.85 -10.21
CA GLY A 274 4.19 7.75 -9.42
C GLY A 274 5.50 8.15 -8.77
N VAL A 275 5.72 7.72 -7.53
CA VAL A 275 6.92 8.03 -6.73
C VAL A 275 7.56 6.76 -6.20
N GLY A 276 8.86 6.85 -5.88
CA GLY A 276 9.59 5.69 -5.37
C GLY A 276 11.05 5.99 -5.01
N ASP A 277 11.91 4.97 -5.15
CA ASP A 277 13.34 5.07 -4.83
C ASP A 277 14.06 6.03 -5.78
N ARG A 278 14.27 7.26 -5.34
CA ARG A 278 14.94 8.33 -6.08
C ARG A 278 14.40 8.49 -7.51
N THR A 279 13.10 8.31 -7.66
CA THR A 279 12.42 8.41 -8.95
C THR A 279 11.02 8.98 -8.81
N VAL A 280 10.63 9.72 -9.82
CA VAL A 280 9.25 10.16 -10.07
C VAL A 280 8.91 9.82 -11.51
N ILE A 281 7.74 9.28 -11.74
CA ILE A 281 7.20 9.07 -13.08
C ILE A 281 5.95 9.91 -13.27
N VAL A 282 5.78 10.47 -14.45
CA VAL A 282 4.62 11.32 -14.78
C VAL A 282 4.05 10.92 -16.12
N SER A 283 2.72 10.84 -16.19
CA SER A 283 1.99 10.68 -17.43
C SER A 283 0.86 11.72 -17.53
N THR A 284 0.79 12.41 -18.66
CA THR A 284 -0.27 13.40 -18.97
C THR A 284 -1.18 12.95 -20.11
N ASP A 285 -0.99 11.74 -20.62
CA ASP A 285 -1.69 11.14 -21.75
C ASP A 285 -2.53 9.92 -21.32
N ASN A 286 -3.10 9.99 -20.12
CA ASN A 286 -3.95 8.94 -19.58
C ASN A 286 -3.22 7.60 -19.31
N GLY A 287 -1.94 7.66 -18.93
CA GLY A 287 -1.14 6.48 -18.61
C GLY A 287 -0.75 5.66 -19.85
N SER A 288 -0.66 6.28 -21.04
CA SER A 288 -0.14 5.64 -22.24
C SER A 288 1.37 5.65 -22.26
N GLU A 289 1.97 6.78 -21.89
CA GLU A 289 3.42 6.93 -21.75
C GLU A 289 3.75 7.54 -20.39
N PHE A 290 4.89 7.14 -19.82
CA PHE A 290 5.42 7.72 -18.59
C PHE A 290 6.81 8.28 -18.81
N ILE A 291 7.03 9.50 -18.33
CA ILE A 291 8.35 10.13 -18.31
C ILE A 291 8.95 9.91 -16.94
N GLU A 292 10.07 9.19 -16.87
CA GLU A 292 10.85 9.04 -15.62
C GLU A 292 11.72 10.28 -15.40
N LYS A 293 11.66 10.81 -14.18
CA LYS A 293 12.54 11.84 -13.66
C LYS A 293 13.32 11.27 -12.48
N GLN A 294 14.60 11.02 -12.69
CA GLN A 294 15.49 10.66 -11.59
C GLN A 294 15.66 11.86 -10.66
N THR A 295 15.60 11.61 -9.38
CA THR A 295 15.72 12.60 -8.32
C THR A 295 16.66 12.08 -7.23
N THR A 296 17.13 12.93 -6.37
CA THR A 296 17.83 12.54 -5.13
C THR A 296 16.87 12.22 -3.99
N LEU A 297 15.57 12.44 -4.21
CA LEU A 297 14.53 12.25 -3.22
C LEU A 297 13.91 10.85 -3.37
N SER A 298 13.74 10.16 -2.25
CA SER A 298 12.89 8.98 -2.16
C SER A 298 11.59 9.34 -1.45
N PHE A 299 10.47 8.88 -2.01
CA PHE A 299 9.15 9.11 -1.44
C PHE A 299 8.46 7.76 -1.22
N ASN A 300 7.82 7.62 -0.06
CA ASN A 300 7.08 6.42 0.30
C ASN A 300 5.64 6.46 -0.23
N ASP A 301 5.03 7.65 -0.23
CA ASP A 301 3.65 7.81 -0.68
C ASP A 301 3.39 9.19 -1.29
N VAL A 302 2.34 9.27 -2.12
CA VAL A 302 1.89 10.49 -2.79
C VAL A 302 0.38 10.56 -2.88
N THR A 303 -0.17 11.74 -2.62
CA THR A 303 -1.61 12.03 -2.79
C THR A 303 -1.84 13.30 -3.58
N PHE A 304 -3.08 13.53 -4.02
CA PHE A 304 -3.49 14.74 -4.71
C PHE A 304 -4.74 15.34 -4.09
N GLY A 305 -4.72 16.65 -3.88
CA GLY A 305 -5.88 17.42 -3.41
C GLY A 305 -5.75 18.90 -3.72
N ASN A 306 -6.85 19.55 -4.00
CA ASN A 306 -6.92 20.99 -4.27
C ASN A 306 -5.90 21.51 -5.29
N GLY A 307 -5.60 20.71 -6.32
CA GLY A 307 -4.67 21.10 -7.37
C GLY A 307 -3.19 20.89 -7.03
N VAL A 308 -2.87 20.26 -5.90
CA VAL A 308 -1.51 20.03 -5.42
C VAL A 308 -1.25 18.56 -5.19
N PHE A 309 -0.14 18.04 -5.70
CA PHE A 309 0.43 16.76 -5.30
C PHE A 309 1.25 16.95 -4.04
N VAL A 310 1.11 16.06 -3.08
CA VAL A 310 1.89 16.03 -1.85
C VAL A 310 2.52 14.66 -1.70
N ALA A 311 3.85 14.61 -1.56
CA ALA A 311 4.62 13.38 -1.37
C ALA A 311 5.32 13.40 -0.02
N VAL A 312 5.38 12.23 0.61
CA VAL A 312 5.99 12.01 1.93
C VAL A 312 7.05 10.92 1.89
N GLY A 313 7.98 10.97 2.82
CA GLY A 313 9.07 9.98 2.89
C GLY A 313 9.87 10.07 4.19
N ASP A 314 11.14 9.71 4.10
CA ASP A 314 12.07 9.62 5.23
C ASP A 314 12.24 10.96 5.95
N GLU A 315 12.58 10.91 7.25
CA GLU A 315 12.89 12.10 8.07
C GLU A 315 11.74 13.13 8.11
N GLU A 316 10.50 12.66 8.02
CA GLU A 316 9.30 13.49 7.92
C GLU A 316 9.32 14.48 6.74
N LYS A 317 10.09 14.18 5.69
CA LYS A 317 10.13 15.04 4.50
C LYS A 317 8.79 15.05 3.79
N ILE A 318 8.26 16.26 3.62
CA ILE A 318 7.04 16.52 2.86
C ILE A 318 7.37 17.49 1.74
N HIS A 319 6.99 17.12 0.54
CA HIS A 319 7.18 17.94 -0.67
C HIS A 319 5.86 18.16 -1.38
N THR A 320 5.72 19.32 -2.01
CA THR A 320 4.55 19.67 -2.81
C THR A 320 4.95 19.90 -4.26
N SER A 321 4.02 19.65 -5.16
CA SER A 321 4.15 19.88 -6.59
C SER A 321 2.80 20.22 -7.22
N THR A 322 2.76 21.12 -8.18
CA THR A 322 1.56 21.42 -8.97
C THR A 322 1.55 20.71 -10.33
N ASP A 323 2.69 20.18 -10.77
CA ASP A 323 2.89 19.55 -12.07
C ASP A 323 3.34 18.07 -11.98
N GLY A 324 3.59 17.58 -10.75
CA GLY A 324 4.13 16.23 -10.50
C GLY A 324 5.62 16.07 -10.85
N VAL A 325 6.27 17.09 -11.41
CA VAL A 325 7.66 17.04 -11.88
C VAL A 325 8.59 17.83 -10.98
N THR A 326 8.17 19.06 -10.64
CA THR A 326 8.95 19.99 -9.81
C THR A 326 8.47 19.93 -8.38
N TRP A 327 9.34 19.49 -7.48
CA TRP A 327 9.00 19.27 -6.07
C TRP A 327 9.67 20.28 -5.15
N THR A 328 8.90 20.91 -4.29
CA THR A 328 9.36 21.86 -3.28
C THR A 328 9.19 21.25 -1.89
N LYS A 329 10.29 21.22 -1.10
CA LYS A 329 10.22 20.78 0.30
C LYS A 329 9.49 21.82 1.14
N VAL A 330 8.49 21.39 1.90
CA VAL A 330 7.67 22.25 2.79
C VAL A 330 7.80 21.87 4.25
N TYR A 331 8.25 20.64 4.57
CA TYR A 331 8.41 20.16 5.95
C TYR A 331 9.50 19.08 6.04
N GLY A 332 9.99 18.81 7.27
CA GLY A 332 10.96 17.76 7.57
C GLY A 332 12.42 18.24 7.53
N LYS A 333 13.35 17.28 7.75
CA LYS A 333 14.81 17.53 7.82
C LYS A 333 15.49 17.72 6.48
#